data_1a63ae147786775c29ef956d55e230ec
#
_entry.id   1a63ae147786775c29ef956d55e230ec
#
_cell.length_a   1.000
_cell.length_b   1.000
_cell.length_c   1.000
_cell.angle_alpha   90.00
_cell.angle_beta   90.00
_cell.angle_gamma   90.00
#
_symmetry.space_group_name_H-M   'P 1'
#
loop_
_entity.id
_entity.type
_entity.pdbx_description
1 polymer ?
#
loop_
_entity_poly.entity_id
_entity_poly.type
_entity_poly.pdbx_seq_one_letter_code
_entity_poly.pdbx_strand_id
1 'polypeptide(L)'
;MKITMGALAAGVGFGAATSLINALSSPYGELGAPLAGTVWASAAKVLSLLMDAGWSWAALAVAVGWLAGTPVRGALVGALALIAATGAYYVTDAFASGAGTDMVRWWVAGLPLGLVLGAVGAAIRRPGLIGLLAALTVPVGAAVQMVVLPPRPHLTLTPAIVLAEVIVWTAAVLSAGWVVYRFWAARRTAVAG
;
A
#
# COMPACT_ATOMS: atom_id res chain seq x y z
N MET A 1 4.68 20.22 11.58
CA MET A 1 5.32 20.55 10.30
C MET A 1 6.15 19.39 9.72
N LYS A 2 7.15 18.82 10.40
CA LYS A 2 8.00 17.72 9.86
C LYS A 2 7.21 16.47 9.43
N ILE A 3 6.24 15.99 10.25
CA ILE A 3 5.44 14.78 9.92
C ILE A 3 4.56 15.01 8.70
N THR A 4 3.94 16.18 8.57
CA THR A 4 3.10 16.53 7.41
C THR A 4 3.92 16.56 6.12
N MET A 5 5.11 17.17 6.15
CA MET A 5 6.02 17.17 5.00
C MET A 5 6.51 15.76 4.66
N GLY A 6 6.80 14.94 5.69
CA GLY A 6 7.17 13.54 5.48
C GLY A 6 6.04 12.71 4.84
N ALA A 7 4.80 12.92 5.26
CA ALA A 7 3.63 12.25 4.68
C ALA A 7 3.40 12.66 3.21
N LEU A 8 3.52 13.95 2.90
CA LEU A 8 3.47 14.45 1.52
C LEU A 8 4.57 13.84 0.66
N ALA A 9 5.81 13.86 1.12
CA ALA A 9 6.95 13.32 0.39
C ALA A 9 6.79 11.80 0.16
N ALA A 10 6.35 11.05 1.19
CA ALA A 10 6.07 9.63 1.07
C ALA A 10 4.93 9.35 0.07
N GLY A 11 3.85 10.13 0.12
CA GLY A 11 2.74 10.02 -0.83
C GLY A 11 3.18 10.30 -2.26
N VAL A 12 3.84 11.44 -2.51
CA VAL A 12 4.35 11.80 -3.84
C VAL A 12 5.31 10.73 -4.36
N GLY A 13 6.28 10.32 -3.55
CA GLY A 13 7.25 9.29 -3.96
C GLY A 13 6.59 7.95 -4.27
N PHE A 14 5.64 7.51 -3.44
CA PHE A 14 4.91 6.26 -3.66
C PHE A 14 4.06 6.31 -4.93
N GLY A 15 3.28 7.37 -5.12
CA GLY A 15 2.41 7.51 -6.30
C GLY A 15 3.20 7.60 -7.60
N ALA A 16 4.24 8.44 -7.65
CA ALA A 16 5.10 8.56 -8.82
C ALA A 16 5.83 7.24 -9.14
N ALA A 17 6.38 6.56 -8.11
CA ALA A 17 7.04 5.27 -8.30
C ALA A 17 6.07 4.21 -8.82
N THR A 18 4.84 4.15 -8.28
CA THR A 18 3.82 3.19 -8.74
C THR A 18 3.47 3.41 -10.20
N SER A 19 3.21 4.66 -10.61
CA SER A 19 2.91 5.00 -12.00
C SER A 19 4.07 4.67 -12.94
N LEU A 20 5.30 5.03 -12.57
CA LEU A 20 6.48 4.73 -13.39
C LEU A 20 6.72 3.23 -13.54
N ILE A 21 6.57 2.46 -12.46
CA ILE A 21 6.71 1.00 -12.49
C ILE A 21 5.61 0.38 -13.35
N ASN A 22 4.38 0.88 -13.30
CA ASN A 22 3.29 0.45 -14.18
C ASN A 22 3.63 0.69 -15.63
N ALA A 23 4.13 1.87 -15.99
CA ALA A 23 4.57 2.19 -17.34
C ALA A 23 5.70 1.26 -17.82
N LEU A 24 6.70 0.99 -16.99
CA LEU A 24 7.79 0.06 -17.29
C LEU A 24 7.34 -1.40 -17.42
N SER A 25 6.26 -1.79 -16.73
CA SER A 25 5.70 -3.15 -16.78
C SER A 25 4.85 -3.43 -18.01
N SER A 26 4.46 -2.40 -18.76
CA SER A 26 3.60 -2.50 -19.94
C SER A 26 4.43 -2.76 -21.20
N PRO A 27 4.27 -3.91 -21.89
CA PRO A 27 5.03 -4.19 -23.12
C PRO A 27 4.57 -3.33 -24.31
N TYR A 28 3.46 -2.59 -24.16
CA TYR A 28 2.86 -1.77 -25.22
C TYR A 28 3.17 -0.27 -25.07
N GLY A 29 3.71 0.15 -23.93
CA GLY A 29 4.07 1.55 -23.67
C GLY A 29 5.50 1.86 -24.15
N GLU A 30 5.78 3.13 -24.43
CA GLU A 30 7.11 3.60 -24.89
C GLU A 30 8.23 3.23 -23.93
N LEU A 31 7.97 3.30 -22.60
CA LEU A 31 8.96 2.99 -21.57
C LEU A 31 9.16 1.49 -21.36
N GLY A 32 8.13 0.68 -21.52
CA GLY A 32 8.19 -0.75 -21.24
C GLY A 32 8.52 -1.61 -22.46
N ALA A 33 8.20 -1.15 -23.69
CA ALA A 33 8.46 -1.90 -24.91
C ALA A 33 9.94 -2.33 -25.07
N PRO A 34 10.95 -1.47 -24.78
CA PRO A 34 12.36 -1.88 -24.87
C PRO A 34 12.75 -2.95 -23.85
N LEU A 35 11.99 -3.12 -22.78
CA LEU A 35 12.23 -4.11 -21.74
C LEU A 35 11.51 -5.43 -22.01
N ALA A 36 10.61 -5.48 -22.98
CA ALA A 36 9.78 -6.65 -23.27
C ALA A 36 10.61 -7.92 -23.46
N GLY A 37 10.21 -9.02 -22.80
CA GLY A 37 10.91 -10.29 -22.83
C GLY A 37 12.17 -10.39 -21.95
N THR A 38 12.53 -9.33 -21.22
CA THR A 38 13.67 -9.33 -20.30
C THR A 38 13.26 -9.68 -18.85
N VAL A 39 14.25 -10.01 -18.00
CA VAL A 39 14.07 -10.19 -16.56
C VAL A 39 13.58 -8.88 -15.90
N TRP A 40 14.00 -7.73 -16.42
CA TRP A 40 13.59 -6.42 -15.93
C TRP A 40 12.10 -6.15 -16.14
N ALA A 41 11.54 -6.55 -17.29
CA ALA A 41 10.09 -6.48 -17.51
C ALA A 41 9.33 -7.35 -16.51
N SER A 42 9.82 -8.57 -16.23
CA SER A 42 9.22 -9.46 -15.23
C SER A 42 9.30 -8.86 -13.82
N ALA A 43 10.44 -8.30 -13.43
CA ALA A 43 10.61 -7.62 -12.15
C ALA A 43 9.70 -6.38 -12.02
N ALA A 44 9.63 -5.55 -13.06
CA ALA A 44 8.73 -4.41 -13.12
C ALA A 44 7.25 -4.86 -12.99
N LYS A 45 6.88 -5.98 -13.63
CA LYS A 45 5.52 -6.54 -13.52
C LYS A 45 5.19 -6.98 -12.10
N VAL A 46 6.10 -7.69 -11.41
CA VAL A 46 5.91 -8.08 -10.01
C VAL A 46 5.76 -6.83 -9.13
N LEU A 47 6.64 -5.84 -9.27
CA LEU A 47 6.56 -4.60 -8.50
C LEU A 47 5.27 -3.82 -8.78
N SER A 48 4.84 -3.74 -10.04
CA SER A 48 3.57 -3.13 -10.43
C SER A 48 2.40 -3.79 -9.70
N LEU A 49 2.31 -5.13 -9.72
CA LEU A 49 1.27 -5.87 -9.02
C LEU A 49 1.28 -5.67 -7.50
N LEU A 50 2.44 -5.48 -6.90
CA LEU A 50 2.59 -5.23 -5.47
C LEU A 50 2.23 -3.78 -5.09
N MET A 51 2.66 -2.80 -5.87
CA MET A 51 2.50 -1.39 -5.53
C MET A 51 1.12 -0.84 -5.93
N ASP A 52 0.52 -1.33 -7.01
CA ASP A 52 -0.79 -0.86 -7.48
C ASP A 52 -1.95 -1.53 -6.75
N ALA A 53 -1.68 -2.51 -5.91
CA ALA A 53 -2.69 -3.17 -5.10
C ALA A 53 -3.23 -2.26 -3.98
N GLY A 54 -4.54 -2.31 -3.72
CA GLY A 54 -5.20 -1.47 -2.70
C GLY A 54 -4.59 -1.60 -1.31
N TRP A 55 -4.12 -2.80 -0.92
CA TRP A 55 -3.47 -3.02 0.37
C TRP A 55 -2.16 -2.23 0.53
N SER A 56 -1.43 -1.95 -0.54
CA SER A 56 -0.18 -1.18 -0.49
C SER A 56 -0.45 0.31 -0.25
N TRP A 57 -1.52 0.84 -0.85
CA TRP A 57 -2.03 2.20 -0.60
C TRP A 57 -2.56 2.31 0.83
N ALA A 58 -3.26 1.28 1.32
CA ALA A 58 -3.68 1.20 2.72
C ALA A 58 -2.46 1.17 3.67
N ALA A 59 -1.42 0.40 3.33
CA ALA A 59 -0.19 0.34 4.11
C ALA A 59 0.51 1.70 4.20
N LEU A 60 0.54 2.49 3.12
CA LEU A 60 1.06 3.85 3.14
C LEU A 60 0.31 4.71 4.17
N ALA A 61 -1.03 4.76 4.10
CA ALA A 61 -1.84 5.57 5.00
C ALA A 61 -1.68 5.13 6.48
N VAL A 62 -1.66 3.81 6.72
CA VAL A 62 -1.44 3.23 8.06
C VAL A 62 -0.04 3.57 8.58
N ALA A 63 0.99 3.47 7.76
CA ALA A 63 2.37 3.76 8.15
C ALA A 63 2.58 5.22 8.55
N VAL A 64 2.09 6.18 7.73
CA VAL A 64 2.20 7.61 8.08
C VAL A 64 1.34 7.96 9.29
N GLY A 65 0.17 7.33 9.45
CA GLY A 65 -0.69 7.46 10.61
C GLY A 65 -0.02 6.95 11.89
N TRP A 66 0.66 5.80 11.82
CA TRP A 66 1.45 5.27 12.94
C TRP A 66 2.57 6.23 13.37
N LEU A 67 3.26 6.85 12.41
CA LEU A 67 4.29 7.87 12.70
C LEU A 67 3.71 9.11 13.35
N ALA A 68 2.47 9.49 13.05
CA ALA A 68 1.80 10.68 13.59
C ALA A 68 1.45 10.57 15.09
N GLY A 69 1.30 9.36 15.61
CA GLY A 69 1.17 9.04 17.04
C GLY A 69 -0.19 9.36 17.68
N THR A 70 -1.03 10.24 17.11
CA THR A 70 -2.38 10.52 17.59
C THR A 70 -3.42 10.27 16.50
N PRO A 71 -4.66 9.78 16.84
CA PRO A 71 -5.67 9.43 15.85
C PRO A 71 -6.05 10.59 14.91
N VAL A 72 -6.20 11.79 15.44
CA VAL A 72 -6.58 12.97 14.64
C VAL A 72 -5.44 13.34 13.67
N ARG A 73 -4.21 13.42 14.16
CA ARG A 73 -3.06 13.68 13.29
C ARG A 73 -2.85 12.55 12.29
N GLY A 74 -3.00 11.29 12.74
CA GLY A 74 -2.91 10.12 11.89
C GLY A 74 -3.91 10.17 10.74
N ALA A 75 -5.19 10.48 11.04
CA ALA A 75 -6.22 10.67 10.03
C ALA A 75 -5.82 11.72 9.00
N LEU A 76 -5.44 12.90 9.45
CA LEU A 76 -5.08 14.01 8.55
C LEU A 76 -3.87 13.70 7.66
N VAL A 77 -2.80 13.13 8.22
CA VAL A 77 -1.61 12.80 7.41
C VAL A 77 -1.83 11.59 6.51
N GLY A 78 -2.67 10.62 6.91
CA GLY A 78 -3.07 9.49 6.08
C GLY A 78 -3.87 9.96 4.85
N ALA A 79 -4.84 10.84 5.03
CA ALA A 79 -5.60 11.45 3.95
C ALA A 79 -4.68 12.25 3.01
N LEU A 80 -3.80 13.07 3.59
CA LEU A 80 -2.86 13.90 2.84
C LEU A 80 -1.89 13.04 2.00
N ALA A 81 -1.39 11.93 2.56
CA ALA A 81 -0.51 11.01 1.86
C ALA A 81 -1.21 10.33 0.68
N LEU A 82 -2.47 9.87 0.85
CA LEU A 82 -3.21 9.24 -0.26
C LEU A 82 -3.59 10.25 -1.35
N ILE A 83 -3.99 11.47 -0.99
CA ILE A 83 -4.27 12.53 -1.98
C ILE A 83 -3.00 12.88 -2.76
N ALA A 84 -1.86 13.04 -2.07
CA ALA A 84 -0.59 13.31 -2.70
C ALA A 84 -0.11 12.14 -3.58
N ALA A 85 -0.29 10.89 -3.12
CA ALA A 85 0.04 9.71 -3.89
C ALA A 85 -0.80 9.60 -5.16
N THR A 86 -2.11 9.79 -5.06
CA THR A 86 -3.01 9.79 -6.21
C THR A 86 -2.66 10.90 -7.19
N GLY A 87 -2.43 12.12 -6.70
CA GLY A 87 -2.03 13.23 -7.56
C GLY A 87 -0.72 12.96 -8.30
N ALA A 88 0.30 12.50 -7.58
CA ALA A 88 1.59 12.17 -8.17
C ALA A 88 1.51 11.00 -9.15
N TYR A 89 0.70 9.97 -8.85
CA TYR A 89 0.45 8.85 -9.76
C TYR A 89 -0.08 9.35 -11.10
N TYR A 90 -1.18 10.13 -11.09
CA TYR A 90 -1.80 10.59 -12.34
C TYR A 90 -0.98 11.64 -13.08
N VAL A 91 -0.27 12.52 -12.37
CA VAL A 91 0.67 13.45 -13.01
C VAL A 91 1.79 12.69 -13.72
N THR A 92 2.37 11.68 -13.08
CA THR A 92 3.41 10.84 -13.70
C THR A 92 2.85 10.03 -14.86
N ASP A 93 1.63 9.46 -14.73
CA ASP A 93 0.98 8.70 -15.78
C ASP A 93 0.67 9.56 -17.03
N ALA A 94 0.23 10.78 -16.84
CA ALA A 94 0.00 11.73 -17.94
C ALA A 94 1.28 12.01 -18.74
N PHE A 95 2.43 12.09 -18.08
CA PHE A 95 3.73 12.25 -18.75
C PHE A 95 4.22 10.95 -19.41
N ALA A 96 3.93 9.79 -18.82
CA ALA A 96 4.44 8.50 -19.28
C ALA A 96 3.57 7.83 -20.35
N SER A 97 2.26 8.05 -20.34
CA SER A 97 1.29 7.35 -21.20
C SER A 97 0.38 8.28 -22.01
N GLY A 98 0.36 9.58 -21.70
CA GLY A 98 -0.56 10.55 -22.32
C GLY A 98 -2.04 10.31 -21.97
N ALA A 99 -2.34 9.42 -21.01
CA ALA A 99 -3.70 9.03 -20.67
C ALA A 99 -4.46 10.16 -19.96
N GLY A 100 -5.76 10.26 -20.24
CA GLY A 100 -6.68 11.14 -19.54
C GLY A 100 -6.95 10.67 -18.10
N THR A 101 -7.31 11.58 -17.21
CA THR A 101 -7.23 11.34 -15.78
C THR A 101 -8.60 11.34 -15.09
N ASP A 102 -8.99 10.21 -14.51
CA ASP A 102 -10.08 10.09 -13.53
C ASP A 102 -9.63 10.39 -12.08
N MET A 103 -8.64 11.27 -11.93
CA MET A 103 -8.00 11.62 -10.66
C MET A 103 -9.01 12.03 -9.57
N VAL A 104 -10.04 12.78 -9.95
CA VAL A 104 -11.07 13.28 -9.01
C VAL A 104 -11.84 12.14 -8.35
N ARG A 105 -12.19 11.09 -9.10
CA ARG A 105 -12.89 9.91 -8.57
C ARG A 105 -12.06 9.23 -7.47
N TRP A 106 -10.77 9.11 -7.71
CA TRP A 106 -9.85 8.48 -6.74
C TRP A 106 -9.57 9.39 -5.54
N TRP A 107 -9.60 10.70 -5.68
CA TRP A 107 -9.52 11.60 -4.53
C TRP A 107 -10.75 11.51 -3.65
N VAL A 108 -11.95 11.40 -4.24
CA VAL A 108 -13.20 11.21 -3.48
C VAL A 108 -13.17 9.93 -2.65
N ALA A 109 -12.59 8.85 -3.17
CA ALA A 109 -12.40 7.61 -2.41
C ALA A 109 -11.20 7.66 -1.45
N GLY A 110 -10.09 8.24 -1.90
CA GLY A 110 -8.84 8.29 -1.14
C GLY A 110 -8.91 9.14 0.13
N LEU A 111 -9.68 10.23 0.10
CA LEU A 111 -9.83 11.10 1.27
C LEU A 111 -10.42 10.36 2.49
N PRO A 112 -11.63 9.77 2.43
CA PRO A 112 -12.21 9.07 3.57
C PRO A 112 -11.39 7.83 3.97
N LEU A 113 -10.87 7.08 3.00
CA LEU A 113 -10.00 5.92 3.28
C LEU A 113 -8.73 6.36 4.00
N GLY A 114 -8.08 7.43 3.56
CA GLY A 114 -6.89 7.96 4.19
C GLY A 114 -7.13 8.45 5.61
N LEU A 115 -8.28 9.10 5.87
CA LEU A 115 -8.67 9.51 7.22
C LEU A 115 -8.82 8.29 8.15
N VAL A 116 -9.56 7.27 7.72
CA VAL A 116 -9.80 6.06 8.52
C VAL A 116 -8.51 5.27 8.73
N LEU A 117 -7.79 4.95 7.66
CA LEU A 117 -6.57 4.15 7.72
C LEU A 117 -5.45 4.86 8.47
N GLY A 118 -5.33 6.17 8.34
CA GLY A 118 -4.37 6.95 9.11
C GLY A 118 -4.69 6.98 10.60
N ALA A 119 -5.98 7.08 10.98
CA ALA A 119 -6.41 6.96 12.38
C ALA A 119 -6.14 5.54 12.93
N VAL A 120 -6.40 4.49 12.14
CA VAL A 120 -6.06 3.09 12.46
C VAL A 120 -4.54 2.96 12.67
N GLY A 121 -3.72 3.54 11.80
CA GLY A 121 -2.27 3.54 11.95
C GLY A 121 -1.82 4.10 13.31
N ALA A 122 -2.36 5.24 13.72
CA ALA A 122 -2.08 5.80 15.05
C ALA A 122 -2.55 4.90 16.20
N ALA A 123 -3.64 4.16 16.00
CA ALA A 123 -4.19 3.24 17.00
C ALA A 123 -3.30 1.99 17.25
N ILE A 124 -2.39 1.66 16.35
CA ILE A 124 -1.40 0.56 16.54
C ILE A 124 -0.58 0.75 17.83
N ARG A 125 -0.36 1.99 18.23
CA ARG A 125 0.39 2.31 19.47
C ARG A 125 -0.40 2.11 20.74
N ARG A 126 -1.71 1.86 20.66
CA ARG A 126 -2.55 1.63 21.83
C ARG A 126 -2.33 0.21 22.37
N PRO A 127 -2.25 0.04 23.70
CA PRO A 127 -2.14 -1.29 24.29
C PRO A 127 -3.45 -2.08 24.12
N GLY A 128 -3.34 -3.41 24.20
CA GLY A 128 -4.50 -4.30 24.19
C GLY A 128 -5.07 -4.59 22.79
N LEU A 129 -6.35 -4.98 22.76
CA LEU A 129 -7.01 -5.46 21.54
C LEU A 129 -7.11 -4.39 20.44
N ILE A 130 -7.26 -3.12 20.81
CA ILE A 130 -7.36 -2.03 19.82
C ILE A 130 -6.06 -1.94 19.00
N GLY A 131 -4.90 -1.97 19.65
CA GLY A 131 -3.61 -1.96 18.95
C GLY A 131 -3.38 -3.21 18.12
N LEU A 132 -3.81 -4.38 18.62
CA LEU A 132 -3.75 -5.64 17.89
C LEU A 132 -4.57 -5.58 16.59
N LEU A 133 -5.85 -5.21 16.69
CA LEU A 133 -6.74 -5.12 15.52
C LEU A 133 -6.26 -4.08 14.53
N ALA A 134 -5.80 -2.93 15.01
CA ALA A 134 -5.21 -1.89 14.16
C ALA A 134 -3.97 -2.39 13.42
N ALA A 135 -3.08 -3.14 14.07
CA ALA A 135 -1.88 -3.70 13.45
C ALA A 135 -2.20 -4.83 12.45
N LEU A 136 -3.30 -5.55 12.64
CA LEU A 136 -3.77 -6.60 11.73
C LEU A 136 -4.49 -6.05 10.49
N THR A 137 -4.85 -4.76 10.45
CA THR A 137 -5.63 -4.19 9.33
C THR A 137 -4.97 -4.40 7.98
N VAL A 138 -3.68 -4.12 7.85
CA VAL A 138 -2.97 -4.28 6.57
C VAL A 138 -2.77 -5.75 6.19
N PRO A 139 -2.21 -6.63 7.05
CA PRO A 139 -2.04 -8.03 6.68
C PRO A 139 -3.35 -8.76 6.38
N VAL A 140 -4.40 -8.51 7.16
CA VAL A 140 -5.72 -9.09 6.90
C VAL A 140 -6.34 -8.49 5.64
N GLY A 141 -6.25 -7.18 5.44
CA GLY A 141 -6.72 -6.52 4.23
C GLY A 141 -6.04 -7.05 2.97
N ALA A 142 -4.72 -7.28 3.01
CA ALA A 142 -3.98 -7.89 1.91
C ALA A 142 -4.45 -9.32 1.62
N ALA A 143 -4.64 -10.14 2.66
CA ALA A 143 -5.16 -11.50 2.51
C ALA A 143 -6.60 -11.51 1.92
N VAL A 144 -7.48 -10.65 2.42
CA VAL A 144 -8.85 -10.50 1.89
C VAL A 144 -8.82 -10.07 0.42
N GLN A 145 -7.98 -9.10 0.07
CA GLN A 145 -7.84 -8.65 -1.31
C GLN A 145 -7.38 -9.79 -2.23
N MET A 146 -6.44 -10.63 -1.79
CA MET A 146 -5.99 -11.79 -2.58
C MET A 146 -7.09 -12.81 -2.83
N VAL A 147 -8.09 -12.92 -1.94
CA VAL A 147 -9.23 -13.82 -2.12
C VAL A 147 -10.31 -13.19 -3.01
N VAL A 148 -10.63 -11.91 -2.76
CA VAL A 148 -11.78 -11.22 -3.42
C VAL A 148 -11.40 -10.63 -4.76
N LEU A 149 -10.19 -10.08 -4.87
CA LEU A 149 -9.68 -9.40 -6.06
C LEU A 149 -8.24 -9.85 -6.35
N PRO A 150 -8.03 -11.15 -6.67
CA PRO A 150 -6.70 -11.65 -6.98
C PRO A 150 -6.15 -10.95 -8.23
N PRO A 151 -4.81 -10.74 -8.33
CA PRO A 151 -4.19 -10.08 -9.47
C PRO A 151 -4.14 -11.00 -10.72
N ARG A 152 -5.17 -11.81 -10.92
CA ARG A 152 -5.27 -12.79 -12.01
C ARG A 152 -6.07 -12.20 -13.16
N PRO A 153 -5.46 -11.89 -14.31
CA PRO A 153 -6.20 -11.61 -15.51
C PRO A 153 -6.99 -12.88 -15.93
N HIS A 154 -8.16 -12.69 -16.50
CA HIS A 154 -9.08 -13.79 -16.82
C HIS A 154 -8.53 -14.84 -17.82
N LEU A 155 -7.36 -14.65 -18.43
CA LEU A 155 -6.89 -15.45 -19.56
C LEU A 155 -5.58 -16.20 -19.36
N THR A 156 -4.58 -15.69 -18.61
CA THR A 156 -3.29 -16.38 -18.44
C THR A 156 -2.60 -16.06 -17.11
N LEU A 157 -2.14 -17.10 -16.42
CA LEU A 157 -1.26 -16.96 -15.26
C LEU A 157 0.19 -16.87 -15.75
N THR A 158 0.83 -15.74 -15.45
CA THR A 158 2.27 -15.57 -15.71
C THR A 158 3.09 -15.86 -14.45
N PRO A 159 4.37 -16.26 -14.56
CA PRO A 159 5.24 -16.46 -13.39
C PRO A 159 5.32 -15.22 -12.49
N ALA A 160 5.26 -14.02 -13.06
CA ALA A 160 5.27 -12.77 -12.30
C ALA A 160 4.01 -12.62 -11.40
N ILE A 161 2.85 -13.02 -11.89
CA ILE A 161 1.59 -13.01 -11.11
C ILE A 161 1.69 -13.98 -9.94
N VAL A 162 2.12 -15.22 -10.22
CA VAL A 162 2.27 -16.25 -9.18
C VAL A 162 3.27 -15.80 -8.12
N LEU A 163 4.39 -15.22 -8.54
CA LEU A 163 5.40 -14.70 -7.61
C LEU A 163 4.84 -13.56 -6.74
N ALA A 164 4.10 -12.62 -7.33
CA ALA A 164 3.47 -11.53 -6.58
C ALA A 164 2.47 -12.08 -5.55
N GLU A 165 1.64 -13.06 -5.92
CA GLU A 165 0.70 -13.72 -4.99
C GLU A 165 1.45 -14.39 -3.82
N VAL A 166 2.50 -15.15 -4.12
CA VAL A 166 3.31 -15.82 -3.08
C VAL A 166 3.92 -14.79 -2.13
N ILE A 167 4.46 -13.68 -2.65
CA ILE A 167 5.02 -12.60 -1.84
C ILE A 167 3.95 -12.02 -0.91
N VAL A 168 2.77 -11.68 -1.43
CA VAL A 168 1.70 -11.07 -0.62
C VAL A 168 1.21 -12.04 0.45
N TRP A 169 0.94 -13.31 0.11
CA TRP A 169 0.50 -14.30 1.09
C TRP A 169 1.55 -14.53 2.17
N THR A 170 2.81 -14.68 1.79
CA THR A 170 3.92 -14.87 2.74
C THR A 170 4.05 -13.65 3.67
N ALA A 171 4.05 -12.44 3.10
CA ALA A 171 4.14 -11.22 3.89
C ALA A 171 2.94 -11.03 4.83
N ALA A 172 1.72 -11.32 4.36
CA ALA A 172 0.50 -11.23 5.17
C ALA A 172 0.53 -12.20 6.36
N VAL A 173 0.89 -13.47 6.12
CA VAL A 173 0.96 -14.50 7.17
C VAL A 173 2.08 -14.17 8.18
N LEU A 174 3.28 -13.83 7.70
CA LEU A 174 4.41 -13.54 8.59
C LEU A 174 4.16 -12.28 9.43
N SER A 175 3.62 -11.21 8.82
CA SER A 175 3.32 -9.98 9.55
C SER A 175 2.17 -10.16 10.54
N ALA A 176 1.11 -10.87 10.19
CA ALA A 176 0.02 -11.19 11.11
C ALA A 176 0.52 -12.06 12.27
N GLY A 177 1.29 -13.11 11.98
CA GLY A 177 1.91 -13.96 13.00
C GLY A 177 2.81 -13.19 13.96
N TRP A 178 3.64 -12.29 13.44
CA TRP A 178 4.48 -11.41 14.23
C TRP A 178 3.71 -10.48 15.15
N VAL A 179 2.65 -9.85 14.63
CA VAL A 179 1.77 -8.96 15.40
C VAL A 179 1.11 -9.72 16.56
N VAL A 180 0.56 -10.90 16.29
CA VAL A 180 -0.08 -11.76 17.29
C VAL A 180 0.94 -12.22 18.33
N TYR A 181 2.11 -12.69 17.90
CA TYR A 181 3.19 -13.08 18.80
C TYR A 181 3.60 -11.95 19.76
N ARG A 182 3.84 -10.75 19.24
CA ARG A 182 4.18 -9.58 20.06
C ARG A 182 3.08 -9.24 21.08
N PHE A 183 1.83 -9.34 20.68
CA PHE A 183 0.70 -9.10 21.57
C PHE A 183 0.68 -10.10 22.75
N TRP A 184 0.87 -11.38 22.49
CA TRP A 184 0.91 -12.41 23.53
C TRP A 184 2.16 -12.29 24.41
N ALA A 185 3.31 -11.99 23.84
CA ALA A 185 4.54 -11.78 24.62
C ALA A 185 4.38 -10.61 25.60
N ALA A 186 3.81 -9.48 25.16
CA ALA A 186 3.56 -8.35 26.05
C ALA A 186 2.56 -8.65 27.17
N ARG A 187 1.57 -9.52 26.94
CA ARG A 187 0.64 -9.95 27.99
C ARG A 187 1.29 -10.83 29.04
N ARG A 188 2.18 -11.73 28.64
CA ARG A 188 2.89 -12.62 29.58
C ARG A 188 3.77 -11.84 30.56
N THR A 189 4.46 -10.81 30.08
CA THR A 189 5.30 -9.95 30.95
C THR A 189 4.46 -9.13 31.92
N ALA A 190 3.27 -8.67 31.55
CA ALA A 190 2.38 -7.91 32.42
C ALA A 190 1.70 -8.75 33.53
N VAL A 191 1.68 -10.07 33.41
CA VAL A 191 1.13 -11.00 34.44
C VAL A 191 2.20 -11.48 35.40
N ALA A 192 3.48 -11.42 35.00
CA ALA A 192 4.62 -11.92 35.79
C ALA A 192 5.25 -10.87 36.72
N GLY A 193 4.88 -9.59 36.62
CA GLY A 193 5.29 -8.47 37.45
C GLY A 193 4.17 -7.90 38.27
#